data_2bba6b1627dce3cd8c9fb79fdfca24d1
#
_entry.id   2bba6b1627dce3cd8c9fb79fdfca24d1
#
_cell.length_a   1.000
_cell.length_b   1.000
_cell.length_c   1.000
_cell.angle_alpha   90.00
_cell.angle_beta   90.00
_cell.angle_gamma   90.00
#
_symmetry.space_group_name_H-M   'P 1'
#
loop_
_entity.id
_entity.type
_entity.pdbx_description
1 polymer ?
#
loop_
_entity_poly.entity_id
_entity_poly.type
_entity_poly.pdbx_seq_one_letter_code
_entity_poly.pdbx_strand_id
1 'polypeptide(L)'
;EGQGTGSGDGGSGQGAGAATKPVLTRAITDASAFPVPPGGREARIGKSVIVRLTVSAQGRATRCSIYRPSPFPETDAAVCRLALEQLRFEPARDARGNPVAATFHYQQRFFN
;
A
#
# COMPACT_ATOMS: atom_id res chain seq x y z
N GLU A 1 12.20 -7.36 8.85
CA GLU A 1 12.90 -6.41 8.04
C GLU A 1 12.07 -5.45 7.23
N GLY A 2 10.78 -5.61 7.19
CA GLY A 2 9.93 -4.66 6.51
C GLY A 2 8.69 -4.41 7.32
N GLN A 3 8.23 -3.21 7.30
CA GLN A 3 7.00 -2.84 7.96
C GLN A 3 6.22 -1.91 7.05
N GLY A 4 4.96 -2.24 6.84
CA GLY A 4 4.08 -1.38 6.07
C GLY A 4 3.47 -0.31 6.93
N THR A 5 3.43 0.89 6.40
CA THR A 5 2.66 1.97 6.97
C THR A 5 1.84 2.59 5.86
N GLY A 6 0.74 3.19 6.21
CA GLY A 6 -0.11 3.82 5.23
C GLY A 6 -0.57 5.18 5.69
N SER A 7 -0.77 6.06 4.74
CA SER A 7 -1.42 7.33 5.01
C SER A 7 -2.62 7.43 4.09
N GLY A 8 -3.79 7.57 4.67
CA GLY A 8 -4.99 7.77 3.88
C GLY A 8 -4.94 9.12 3.21
N ASP A 9 -5.27 9.15 1.93
CA ASP A 9 -5.41 10.39 1.20
C ASP A 9 -6.88 10.53 0.81
N GLY A 10 -7.66 11.03 1.73
CA GLY A 10 -9.08 11.22 1.51
C GLY A 10 -9.42 12.41 0.62
N GLY A 11 -8.39 13.17 0.20
CA GLY A 11 -8.62 14.45 -0.44
C GLY A 11 -8.90 14.38 -1.91
N SER A 12 -8.23 13.55 -2.66
CA SER A 12 -8.29 13.59 -4.11
C SER A 12 -8.21 12.22 -4.72
N GLY A 13 -8.70 12.09 -5.94
CA GLY A 13 -8.66 10.82 -6.67
C GLY A 13 -9.58 9.77 -6.10
N GLN A 14 -10.52 10.16 -5.28
CA GLN A 14 -11.41 9.24 -4.61
C GLN A 14 -12.50 8.75 -5.52
N GLY A 15 -13.02 7.58 -5.22
CA GLY A 15 -14.29 7.19 -5.74
C GLY A 15 -15.37 8.17 -5.30
N ALA A 16 -16.43 8.27 -6.12
CA ALA A 16 -17.49 9.24 -5.87
C ALA A 16 -18.08 9.05 -4.47
N GLY A 17 -18.12 10.10 -3.71
CA GLY A 17 -18.83 10.15 -2.46
C GLY A 17 -18.11 9.66 -1.23
N ALA A 18 -16.82 9.36 -1.28
CA ALA A 18 -16.10 8.94 -0.06
C ALA A 18 -16.06 10.06 0.95
N ALA A 19 -16.63 9.85 2.13
CA ALA A 19 -16.61 10.77 3.25
C ALA A 19 -15.54 10.40 4.28
N THR A 20 -15.14 9.14 4.33
CA THR A 20 -14.06 8.67 5.20
C THR A 20 -12.97 8.02 4.36
N LYS A 21 -11.82 7.82 4.97
CA LYS A 21 -10.65 7.21 4.31
C LYS A 21 -10.62 5.71 4.60
N PRO A 22 -10.04 4.91 3.68
CA PRO A 22 -9.75 3.52 4.02
C PRO A 22 -8.79 3.45 5.21
N VAL A 23 -8.93 2.42 6.01
CA VAL A 23 -8.04 2.18 7.16
C VAL A 23 -7.36 0.83 6.96
N LEU A 24 -6.03 0.82 6.96
CA LEU A 24 -5.26 -0.41 6.81
C LEU A 24 -5.44 -1.29 8.04
N THR A 25 -5.89 -2.52 7.84
CA THR A 25 -6.10 -3.49 8.91
C THR A 25 -5.10 -4.64 8.86
N ARG A 26 -4.52 -4.91 7.69
CA ARG A 26 -3.51 -5.96 7.53
C ARG A 26 -2.45 -5.49 6.56
N ALA A 27 -1.19 -5.41 7.03
CA ALA A 27 -0.04 -4.99 6.24
C ALA A 27 0.72 -6.20 5.68
N ILE A 28 1.67 -5.93 4.78
CA ILE A 28 2.65 -6.92 4.34
C ILE A 28 3.64 -7.13 5.49
N THR A 29 3.79 -8.35 5.96
CA THR A 29 4.67 -8.65 7.10
C THR A 29 5.81 -9.59 6.74
N ASP A 30 5.75 -10.28 5.60
CA ASP A 30 6.76 -11.25 5.19
C ASP A 30 7.81 -10.59 4.31
N ALA A 31 8.91 -10.14 4.93
CA ALA A 31 10.00 -9.50 4.20
C ALA A 31 10.74 -10.47 3.27
N SER A 32 10.63 -11.77 3.51
CA SER A 32 11.29 -12.76 2.65
C SER A 32 10.65 -12.83 1.26
N ALA A 33 9.45 -12.28 1.10
CA ALA A 33 8.77 -12.23 -0.19
C ALA A 33 9.38 -11.17 -1.13
N PHE A 34 10.23 -10.27 -0.63
CA PHE A 34 10.85 -9.26 -1.45
C PHE A 34 12.16 -9.77 -2.05
N PRO A 35 12.45 -9.52 -3.34
CA PRO A 35 13.73 -9.91 -3.92
C PRO A 35 14.89 -9.19 -3.24
N VAL A 36 16.02 -9.89 -3.13
CA VAL A 36 17.23 -9.31 -2.56
C VAL A 36 17.87 -8.42 -3.63
N PRO A 37 18.11 -7.14 -3.36
CA PRO A 37 18.68 -6.25 -4.37
C PRO A 37 20.18 -6.46 -4.52
N PRO A 38 20.79 -5.91 -5.59
CA PRO A 38 22.24 -5.83 -5.67
C PRO A 38 22.80 -5.14 -4.42
N GLY A 39 23.85 -5.70 -3.84
CA GLY A 39 24.39 -5.20 -2.60
C GLY A 39 23.80 -5.85 -1.35
N GLY A 40 22.86 -6.78 -1.51
CA GLY A 40 22.29 -7.54 -0.40
C GLY A 40 21.15 -6.82 0.29
N ARG A 41 20.63 -7.44 1.34
CA ARG A 41 19.49 -6.91 2.10
C ARG A 41 19.81 -5.60 2.79
N GLU A 42 21.06 -5.42 3.21
CA GLU A 42 21.49 -4.18 3.86
C GLU A 42 21.32 -2.96 2.95
N ALA A 43 21.39 -3.14 1.63
CA ALA A 43 21.21 -2.03 0.69
C ALA A 43 19.82 -1.42 0.78
N ARG A 44 18.82 -2.16 1.27
CA ARG A 44 17.45 -1.66 1.43
C ARG A 44 17.21 -0.91 2.72
N ILE A 45 18.07 -1.07 3.71
CA ILE A 45 17.85 -0.50 5.04
C ILE A 45 17.73 1.02 4.94
N GLY A 46 16.68 1.58 5.52
CA GLY A 46 16.40 3.01 5.46
C GLY A 46 15.74 3.48 4.18
N LYS A 47 15.50 2.58 3.23
CA LYS A 47 14.79 2.90 1.99
C LYS A 47 13.31 2.56 2.12
N SER A 48 12.51 3.15 1.25
CA SER A 48 11.07 2.88 1.23
C SER A 48 10.51 3.08 -0.16
N VAL A 49 9.34 2.54 -0.39
CA VAL A 49 8.53 2.80 -1.57
C VAL A 49 7.14 3.18 -1.13
N ILE A 50 6.52 4.12 -1.82
CA ILE A 50 5.11 4.44 -1.62
C ILE A 50 4.37 4.04 -2.88
N VAL A 51 3.34 3.24 -2.71
CA VAL A 51 2.46 2.82 -3.80
C VAL A 51 1.09 3.43 -3.60
N ARG A 52 0.44 3.76 -4.71
CA ARG A 52 -0.93 4.25 -4.72
C ARG A 52 -1.85 3.09 -5.01
N LEU A 53 -2.80 2.88 -4.13
CA LEU A 53 -3.75 1.77 -4.24
C LEU A 53 -5.15 2.30 -4.45
N THR A 54 -5.93 1.55 -5.22
CA THR A 54 -7.39 1.67 -5.18
C THR A 54 -7.88 0.60 -4.22
N VAL A 55 -8.58 1.02 -3.18
CA VAL A 55 -9.18 0.12 -2.20
C VAL A 55 -10.66 0.00 -2.52
N SER A 56 -11.13 -1.22 -2.76
CA SER A 56 -12.51 -1.47 -3.12
C SER A 56 -13.45 -1.32 -1.93
N ALA A 57 -14.74 -1.30 -2.21
CA ALA A 57 -15.77 -1.29 -1.18
C ALA A 57 -15.70 -2.53 -0.27
N GLN A 58 -15.02 -3.60 -0.70
CA GLN A 58 -14.83 -4.82 0.08
C GLN A 58 -13.54 -4.79 0.90
N GLY A 59 -12.80 -3.68 0.89
CA GLY A 59 -11.58 -3.56 1.69
C GLY A 59 -10.36 -4.23 1.09
N ARG A 60 -10.31 -4.41 -0.22
CA ARG A 60 -9.21 -5.06 -0.92
C ARG A 60 -8.55 -4.08 -1.88
N ALA A 61 -7.23 -4.13 -1.99
CA ALA A 61 -6.54 -3.38 -3.02
C ALA A 61 -6.80 -4.05 -4.37
N THR A 62 -7.28 -3.26 -5.34
CA THR A 62 -7.62 -3.75 -6.67
C THR A 62 -6.73 -3.19 -7.76
N ARG A 63 -6.02 -2.09 -7.49
CA ARG A 63 -5.04 -1.49 -8.38
C ARG A 63 -3.87 -1.00 -7.57
N CYS A 64 -2.68 -1.06 -8.16
CA CYS A 64 -1.46 -0.56 -7.54
C CYS A 64 -0.59 0.11 -8.59
N SER A 65 -0.08 1.28 -8.28
CA SER A 65 0.93 1.96 -9.06
C SER A 65 2.00 2.52 -8.14
N ILE A 66 3.22 2.68 -8.66
CA ILE A 66 4.31 3.25 -7.88
C ILE A 66 4.11 4.76 -7.80
N TYR A 67 4.02 5.29 -6.60
CA TYR A 67 3.87 6.73 -6.37
C TYR A 67 5.22 7.39 -6.11
N ARG A 68 6.00 6.83 -5.17
CA ARG A 68 7.38 7.25 -4.91
C ARG A 68 8.26 6.01 -4.91
N PRO A 69 9.09 5.81 -5.94
CA PRO A 69 9.90 4.59 -6.04
C PRO A 69 11.04 4.57 -5.04
N SER A 70 11.45 3.35 -4.67
CA SER A 70 12.73 3.12 -4.05
C SER A 70 13.80 2.99 -5.15
N PRO A 71 15.09 2.87 -4.77
CA PRO A 71 16.13 2.59 -5.77
C PRO A 71 16.06 1.18 -6.37
N PHE A 72 15.10 0.36 -5.97
CA PHE A 72 15.06 -1.07 -6.33
C PHE A 72 13.75 -1.40 -7.05
N PRO A 73 13.72 -1.28 -8.41
CA PRO A 73 12.47 -1.48 -9.17
C PRO A 73 11.83 -2.86 -8.96
N GLU A 74 12.64 -3.92 -8.84
CA GLU A 74 12.10 -5.26 -8.64
C GLU A 74 11.43 -5.41 -7.27
N THR A 75 12.01 -4.78 -6.26
CA THR A 75 11.41 -4.75 -4.92
C THR A 75 10.10 -3.98 -4.95
N ASP A 76 10.07 -2.83 -5.64
CA ASP A 76 8.86 -2.02 -5.76
C ASP A 76 7.74 -2.79 -6.45
N ALA A 77 8.07 -3.52 -7.52
CA ALA A 77 7.09 -4.36 -8.21
C ALA A 77 6.54 -5.45 -7.29
N ALA A 78 7.40 -6.04 -6.46
CA ALA A 78 6.97 -7.04 -5.49
C ALA A 78 6.04 -6.44 -4.44
N VAL A 79 6.29 -5.21 -4.00
CA VAL A 79 5.41 -4.52 -3.06
C VAL A 79 4.01 -4.37 -3.66
N CYS A 80 3.91 -3.95 -4.92
CA CYS A 80 2.61 -3.85 -5.59
C CYS A 80 1.90 -5.19 -5.66
N ARG A 81 2.61 -6.23 -6.08
CA ARG A 81 2.02 -7.58 -6.18
C ARG A 81 1.50 -8.05 -4.83
N LEU A 82 2.31 -7.90 -3.79
CA LEU A 82 1.93 -8.34 -2.44
C LEU A 82 0.83 -7.48 -1.85
N ALA A 83 0.80 -6.19 -2.17
CA ALA A 83 -0.28 -5.32 -1.75
C ALA A 83 -1.62 -5.80 -2.28
N LEU A 84 -1.67 -6.16 -3.56
CA LEU A 84 -2.90 -6.67 -4.16
C LEU A 84 -3.34 -8.00 -3.56
N GLU A 85 -2.39 -8.83 -3.13
CA GLU A 85 -2.67 -10.15 -2.56
C GLU A 85 -3.00 -10.10 -1.07
N GLN A 86 -2.30 -9.27 -0.30
CA GLN A 86 -2.26 -9.42 1.15
C GLN A 86 -2.88 -8.27 1.93
N LEU A 87 -2.88 -7.04 1.41
CA LEU A 87 -3.40 -5.93 2.18
C LEU A 87 -4.90 -6.05 2.38
N ARG A 88 -5.35 -5.66 3.57
CA ARG A 88 -6.76 -5.62 3.91
C ARG A 88 -7.06 -4.29 4.58
N PHE A 89 -8.28 -3.80 4.38
CA PHE A 89 -8.70 -2.49 4.82
C PHE A 89 -10.13 -2.51 5.33
N GLU A 90 -10.43 -1.63 6.28
CA GLU A 90 -11.77 -1.11 6.44
C GLU A 90 -11.99 -0.17 5.27
N PRO A 91 -13.02 -0.36 4.46
CA PRO A 91 -13.21 0.49 3.28
C PRO A 91 -13.61 1.91 3.67
N ALA A 92 -13.36 2.83 2.75
CA ALA A 92 -13.94 4.16 2.85
C ALA A 92 -15.46 4.06 2.85
N ARG A 93 -16.13 5.04 3.43
CA ARG A 93 -17.59 5.08 3.47
C ARG A 93 -18.07 6.43 2.97
N ASP A 94 -19.22 6.43 2.35
CA ASP A 94 -19.86 7.67 1.94
C ASP A 94 -20.58 8.32 3.13
N ALA A 95 -21.26 9.45 2.88
CA ALA A 95 -21.93 10.19 3.92
C ALA A 95 -23.10 9.40 4.57
N ARG A 96 -23.57 8.35 3.91
CA ARG A 96 -24.63 7.48 4.41
C ARG A 96 -24.10 6.24 5.13
N GLY A 97 -22.77 6.11 5.20
CA GLY A 97 -22.13 4.95 5.82
C GLY A 97 -21.96 3.76 4.89
N ASN A 98 -22.26 3.88 3.61
CA ASN A 98 -22.08 2.78 2.65
C ASN A 98 -20.61 2.65 2.26
N PRO A 99 -20.06 1.43 2.16
CA PRO A 99 -18.68 1.25 1.73
C PRO A 99 -18.53 1.64 0.26
N VAL A 100 -17.46 2.38 -0.03
CA VAL A 100 -17.16 2.85 -1.38
C VAL A 100 -15.67 2.70 -1.66
N ALA A 101 -15.31 2.67 -2.95
CA ALA A 101 -13.91 2.62 -3.35
C ALA A 101 -13.23 3.96 -3.07
N ALA A 102 -11.93 3.92 -2.76
CA ALA A 102 -11.14 5.13 -2.53
C ALA A 102 -9.66 4.83 -2.70
N THR A 103 -8.86 5.88 -2.79
CA THR A 103 -7.41 5.79 -2.94
C THR A 103 -6.76 5.69 -1.57
N PHE A 104 -5.67 4.92 -1.49
CA PHE A 104 -4.84 4.82 -0.30
C PHE A 104 -3.38 4.77 -0.72
N HIS A 105 -2.53 5.55 -0.06
CA HIS A 105 -1.09 5.52 -0.27
C HIS A 105 -0.47 4.64 0.80
N TYR A 106 0.16 3.54 0.37
CA TYR A 106 0.80 2.58 1.26
C TYR A 106 2.30 2.73 1.17
N GLN A 107 2.96 2.94 2.30
CA GLN A 107 4.42 3.01 2.37
C GLN A 107 4.97 1.72 2.92
N GLN A 108 5.88 1.10 2.18
CA GLN A 108 6.66 -0.04 2.66
C GLN A 108 8.06 0.42 2.97
N ARG A 109 8.43 0.33 4.22
CA ARG A 109 9.78 0.64 4.68
C ARG A 109 10.59 -0.63 4.83
N PHE A 110 11.88 -0.54 4.55
CA PHE A 110 12.79 -1.67 4.65
C PHE A 110 13.78 -1.42 5.78
N PHE A 111 13.80 -2.34 6.70
CA PHE A 111 14.78 -2.31 7.80
C PHE A 111 15.02 -3.74 8.30
N ASN A 112 16.11 -3.91 9.03
CA ASN A 112 16.53 -5.23 9.53
C ASN A 112 15.57 -5.79 10.55
#